data_dbb2a44540978ca038b2758305ebca2c
#
_entry.id   dbb2a44540978ca038b2758305ebca2c
#
_cell.length_a   1.000
_cell.length_b   1.000
_cell.length_c   1.000
_cell.angle_alpha   90.00
_cell.angle_beta   90.00
_cell.angle_gamma   90.00
#
_symmetry.space_group_name_H-M   'P 1'
#
loop_
_entity.id
_entity.type
_entity.pdbx_description
1 polymer ?
#
loop_
_entity_poly.entity_id
_entity_poly.type
_entity_poly.pdbx_seq_one_letter_code
_entity_poly.pdbx_strand_id
1 'polypeptide(L)'
;MGGGVSALRVCADHRGGINWLSLSPDGQRLLTGSEDGTARLWSTADGQCCALFQGHESYVTFCQLESEAAFTCSADHTVRKWDVLTGQCLAVYRGHTSIVNRILVADRQLFSSSYDRTARCWSVDKEQMSREFRGHRNCVLPLAYSAPRDLHSALCERDEDMAGGLLVTGSTDGTAKVWQVASGCCHRTLRGHTGAVLCLALDTPGHTAFTGSTDATVRAWDILSGEQLRVFREHQGSVICLELVNQQVYSGSADRTVKCWLADTGECVRTFKAHRRSVSALKYHAGTLFTGSGDACARAFDTQSGVLQRVFRGHAFVINCIQVHEQVLYTASHDGSLRLWDVRGLRKPGPRRPVPERGRS
;
A
#
# COMPACT_ATOMS: atom_id res chain seq x y z
N MET A 1 24.58 24.82 2.17
CA MET A 1 24.97 23.83 3.17
C MET A 1 23.67 23.30 3.79
N GLY A 2 23.18 22.18 3.29
CA GLY A 2 21.94 21.57 3.78
C GLY A 2 22.28 20.66 4.95
N GLY A 3 22.05 21.11 6.17
CA GLY A 3 22.17 20.28 7.36
C GLY A 3 21.22 19.08 7.22
N GLY A 4 21.77 17.86 7.21
CA GLY A 4 20.99 16.64 7.20
C GLY A 4 20.19 16.56 8.50
N VAL A 5 18.88 16.32 8.40
CA VAL A 5 18.04 16.08 9.58
C VAL A 5 18.45 14.74 10.16
N SER A 6 18.87 14.72 11.42
CA SER A 6 19.12 13.47 12.15
C SER A 6 17.79 12.78 12.45
N ALA A 7 17.79 11.44 12.44
CA ALA A 7 16.65 10.69 12.92
C ALA A 7 16.41 10.98 14.41
N LEU A 8 15.15 11.12 14.80
CA LEU A 8 14.74 11.17 16.21
C LEU A 8 15.16 9.88 16.92
N ARG A 9 14.98 8.76 16.22
CA ARG A 9 15.32 7.43 16.72
C ARG A 9 15.66 6.47 15.58
N VAL A 10 16.50 5.50 15.89
CA VAL A 10 16.86 4.36 15.03
C VAL A 10 16.57 3.08 15.81
N CYS A 11 15.66 2.27 15.31
CA CYS A 11 15.31 0.97 15.85
C CYS A 11 15.92 -0.09 14.93
N ALA A 12 16.94 -0.82 15.41
CA ALA A 12 17.77 -1.72 14.61
C ALA A 12 17.81 -3.15 15.18
N ASP A 13 16.70 -3.60 15.77
CA ASP A 13 16.61 -4.91 16.40
C ASP A 13 16.38 -6.07 15.42
N HIS A 14 15.91 -5.77 14.19
CA HIS A 14 15.79 -6.77 13.14
C HIS A 14 17.16 -7.18 12.61
N ARG A 15 17.31 -8.49 12.33
CA ARG A 15 18.55 -9.08 11.78
C ARG A 15 18.53 -9.23 10.26
N GLY A 16 17.43 -8.84 9.62
CA GLY A 16 17.21 -8.84 8.17
C GLY A 16 16.47 -7.60 7.72
N GLY A 17 16.35 -7.41 6.42
CA GLY A 17 15.65 -6.27 5.82
C GLY A 17 14.19 -6.18 6.30
N ILE A 18 13.70 -4.96 6.54
CA ILE A 18 12.28 -4.75 6.84
C ILE A 18 11.54 -4.62 5.51
N ASN A 19 10.60 -5.54 5.24
CA ASN A 19 9.83 -5.57 4.00
C ASN A 19 8.61 -4.66 4.05
N TRP A 20 7.96 -4.56 5.20
CA TRP A 20 6.74 -3.76 5.35
C TRP A 20 6.61 -3.21 6.76
N LEU A 21 5.80 -2.13 6.88
CA LEU A 21 5.37 -1.58 8.15
C LEU A 21 3.89 -1.16 8.10
N SER A 22 3.22 -1.26 9.25
CA SER A 22 1.81 -0.92 9.41
C SER A 22 1.59 -0.16 10.70
N LEU A 23 0.89 0.97 10.66
CA LEU A 23 0.45 1.69 11.85
C LEU A 23 -0.86 1.10 12.39
N SER A 24 -1.04 1.13 13.70
CA SER A 24 -2.33 0.85 14.32
C SER A 24 -3.35 1.94 13.96
N PRO A 25 -4.66 1.65 14.01
CA PRO A 25 -5.71 2.63 13.71
C PRO A 25 -5.65 3.88 14.59
N ASP A 26 -5.22 3.76 15.84
CA ASP A 26 -5.02 4.86 16.80
C ASP A 26 -3.66 5.58 16.63
N GLY A 27 -2.79 5.07 15.75
CA GLY A 27 -1.46 5.61 15.50
C GLY A 27 -0.45 5.42 16.64
N GLN A 28 -0.80 4.73 17.72
CA GLN A 28 0.08 4.59 18.90
C GLN A 28 1.10 3.46 18.79
N ARG A 29 0.90 2.53 17.86
CA ARG A 29 1.77 1.37 17.64
C ARG A 29 2.12 1.21 16.17
N LEU A 30 3.28 0.66 15.93
CA LEU A 30 3.78 0.35 14.59
C LEU A 30 4.23 -1.11 14.55
N LEU A 31 3.81 -1.83 13.51
CA LEU A 31 4.22 -3.21 13.25
C LEU A 31 5.20 -3.25 12.09
N THR A 32 6.31 -3.98 12.22
CA THR A 32 7.27 -4.24 11.13
C THR A 32 7.37 -5.73 10.84
N GLY A 33 7.46 -6.11 9.57
CA GLY A 33 7.72 -7.47 9.12
C GLY A 33 9.06 -7.55 8.39
N SER A 34 9.88 -8.55 8.69
CA SER A 34 11.27 -8.63 8.27
C SER A 34 11.65 -9.94 7.59
N GLU A 35 12.76 -9.87 6.84
CA GLU A 35 13.43 -11.04 6.25
C GLU A 35 14.01 -12.00 7.28
N ASP A 36 14.17 -11.56 8.53
CA ASP A 36 14.60 -12.44 9.63
C ASP A 36 13.50 -13.44 10.09
N GLY A 37 12.34 -13.44 9.44
CA GLY A 37 11.22 -14.32 9.76
C GLY A 37 10.39 -13.83 10.94
N THR A 38 10.69 -12.65 11.49
CA THR A 38 9.96 -12.09 12.64
C THR A 38 9.18 -10.85 12.26
N ALA A 39 8.19 -10.53 13.09
CA ALA A 39 7.59 -9.21 13.13
C ALA A 39 7.78 -8.59 14.51
N ARG A 40 7.82 -7.25 14.59
CA ARG A 40 8.02 -6.51 15.84
C ARG A 40 7.00 -5.41 15.96
N LEU A 41 6.49 -5.24 17.18
CA LEU A 41 5.60 -4.16 17.55
C LEU A 41 6.37 -3.08 18.28
N TRP A 42 6.21 -1.84 17.86
CA TRP A 42 6.91 -0.67 18.40
C TRP A 42 5.90 0.34 18.94
N SER A 43 6.22 0.99 20.03
CA SER A 43 5.53 2.18 20.50
C SER A 43 5.92 3.38 19.64
N THR A 44 4.95 4.14 19.17
CA THR A 44 5.22 5.37 18.38
C THR A 44 5.69 6.52 19.27
N ALA A 45 5.35 6.50 20.56
CA ALA A 45 5.71 7.56 21.50
C ALA A 45 7.22 7.61 21.78
N ASP A 46 7.85 6.45 21.98
CA ASP A 46 9.25 6.35 22.37
C ASP A 46 10.10 5.43 21.46
N GLY A 47 9.48 4.76 20.47
CA GLY A 47 10.14 3.82 19.54
C GLY A 47 10.68 2.57 20.22
N GLN A 48 10.17 2.20 21.39
CA GLN A 48 10.55 0.95 22.07
C GLN A 48 9.87 -0.25 21.42
N CYS A 49 10.57 -1.38 21.35
CA CYS A 49 9.98 -2.65 20.93
C CYS A 49 9.11 -3.20 22.07
N CYS A 50 7.78 -3.26 21.83
CA CYS A 50 6.81 -3.73 22.82
C CYS A 50 6.60 -5.23 22.76
N ALA A 51 6.68 -5.85 21.56
CA ALA A 51 6.48 -7.29 21.38
C ALA A 51 7.28 -7.81 20.18
N LEU A 52 7.69 -9.08 20.30
CA LEU A 52 8.32 -9.85 19.23
C LEU A 52 7.38 -10.99 18.83
N PHE A 53 7.01 -11.04 17.54
CA PHE A 53 6.21 -12.11 16.96
C PHE A 53 7.13 -13.09 16.21
N GLN A 54 7.35 -14.25 16.82
CA GLN A 54 8.26 -15.27 16.30
C GLN A 54 7.50 -16.57 16.07
N GLY A 55 7.68 -17.17 14.89
CA GLY A 55 7.01 -18.42 14.54
C GLY A 55 6.96 -18.70 13.04
N HIS A 56 7.11 -17.69 12.17
CA HIS A 56 7.27 -17.94 10.73
C HIS A 56 8.58 -18.67 10.46
N GLU A 57 8.53 -19.60 9.51
CA GLU A 57 9.70 -20.44 9.12
C GLU A 57 10.49 -19.82 7.95
N SER A 58 10.00 -18.68 7.42
CA SER A 58 10.67 -17.92 6.36
C SER A 58 10.35 -16.43 6.51
N TYR A 59 10.90 -15.60 5.62
CA TYR A 59 10.75 -14.13 5.72
C TYR A 59 9.30 -13.67 5.68
N VAL A 60 9.01 -12.65 6.49
CA VAL A 60 7.70 -11.96 6.51
C VAL A 60 7.66 -11.00 5.33
N THR A 61 6.68 -11.17 4.44
CA THR A 61 6.51 -10.36 3.22
C THR A 61 5.70 -9.10 3.47
N PHE A 62 4.68 -9.21 4.33
CA PHE A 62 3.75 -8.12 4.62
C PHE A 62 3.16 -8.28 6.02
N CYS A 63 2.72 -7.17 6.61
CA CYS A 63 2.02 -7.16 7.88
C CYS A 63 0.93 -6.08 7.92
N GLN A 64 -0.11 -6.32 8.71
CA GLN A 64 -1.19 -5.39 8.99
C GLN A 64 -1.49 -5.40 10.48
N LEU A 65 -1.61 -4.21 11.06
CA LEU A 65 -1.91 -4.02 12.48
C LEU A 65 -3.35 -3.50 12.63
N GLU A 66 -4.14 -4.26 13.35
CA GLU A 66 -5.48 -3.89 13.80
C GLU A 66 -5.45 -3.50 15.29
N SER A 67 -6.58 -3.06 15.84
CA SER A 67 -6.65 -2.57 17.23
C SER A 67 -6.20 -3.62 18.24
N GLU A 68 -6.61 -4.87 18.07
CA GLU A 68 -6.38 -5.95 19.05
C GLU A 68 -5.49 -7.08 18.53
N ALA A 69 -5.22 -7.12 17.22
CA ALA A 69 -4.47 -8.19 16.60
C ALA A 69 -3.49 -7.68 15.55
N ALA A 70 -2.36 -8.35 15.44
CA ALA A 70 -1.45 -8.19 14.33
C ALA A 70 -1.59 -9.38 13.36
N PHE A 71 -1.48 -9.10 12.08
CA PHE A 71 -1.50 -10.11 11.02
C PHE A 71 -0.21 -10.02 10.22
N THR A 72 0.37 -11.19 9.94
CA THR A 72 1.60 -11.29 9.13
C THR A 72 1.43 -12.37 8.08
N CYS A 73 2.00 -12.17 6.91
CA CYS A 73 2.14 -13.24 5.93
C CYS A 73 3.60 -13.44 5.54
N SER A 74 3.90 -14.63 5.03
CA SER A 74 5.28 -15.06 4.87
C SER A 74 5.50 -15.91 3.61
N ALA A 75 6.77 -16.02 3.26
CA ALA A 75 7.24 -16.97 2.27
C ALA A 75 7.15 -18.43 2.74
N ASP A 76 6.81 -18.69 3.99
CA ASP A 76 6.47 -20.03 4.52
C ASP A 76 5.07 -20.52 4.10
N HIS A 77 4.39 -19.76 3.22
CA HIS A 77 3.05 -20.02 2.67
C HIS A 77 1.91 -19.83 3.67
N THR A 78 2.16 -19.26 4.84
CA THR A 78 1.15 -19.06 5.88
C THR A 78 0.84 -17.58 6.11
N VAL A 79 -0.35 -17.34 6.67
CA VAL A 79 -0.70 -16.10 7.34
C VAL A 79 -0.86 -16.42 8.82
N ARG A 80 -0.42 -15.52 9.71
CA ARG A 80 -0.55 -15.67 11.16
C ARG A 80 -1.26 -14.47 11.78
N LYS A 81 -2.09 -14.76 12.77
CA LYS A 81 -2.72 -13.79 13.66
C LYS A 81 -2.05 -13.84 15.02
N TRP A 82 -1.75 -12.67 15.56
CA TRP A 82 -1.01 -12.52 16.82
C TRP A 82 -1.75 -11.64 17.78
N ASP A 83 -1.69 -11.96 19.05
CA ASP A 83 -2.12 -11.09 20.14
C ASP A 83 -1.09 -9.97 20.33
N VAL A 84 -1.54 -8.71 20.26
CA VAL A 84 -0.65 -7.54 20.36
C VAL A 84 -0.12 -7.29 21.77
N LEU A 85 -0.75 -7.84 22.80
CA LEU A 85 -0.37 -7.66 24.20
C LEU A 85 0.64 -8.72 24.64
N THR A 86 0.38 -9.97 24.29
CA THR A 86 1.18 -11.12 24.74
C THR A 86 2.25 -11.55 23.75
N GLY A 87 2.12 -11.19 22.48
CA GLY A 87 2.97 -11.65 21.39
C GLY A 87 2.69 -13.09 20.95
N GLN A 88 1.66 -13.74 21.51
CA GLN A 88 1.31 -15.13 21.20
C GLN A 88 0.67 -15.26 19.81
N CYS A 89 0.99 -16.34 19.11
CA CYS A 89 0.32 -16.71 17.87
C CYS A 89 -1.07 -17.28 18.20
N LEU A 90 -2.11 -16.55 17.81
CA LEU A 90 -3.50 -16.94 18.03
C LEU A 90 -3.98 -17.92 16.97
N ALA A 91 -3.60 -17.72 15.70
CA ALA A 91 -4.04 -18.55 14.58
C ALA A 91 -2.99 -18.66 13.47
N VAL A 92 -3.01 -19.77 12.74
CA VAL A 92 -2.19 -20.01 11.57
C VAL A 92 -3.09 -20.43 10.39
N TYR A 93 -3.23 -19.56 9.41
CA TYR A 93 -4.02 -19.81 8.22
C TYR A 93 -3.16 -20.52 7.19
N ARG A 94 -3.46 -21.79 6.96
CA ARG A 94 -2.72 -22.69 6.05
C ARG A 94 -3.55 -23.02 4.81
N GLY A 95 -2.87 -23.17 3.67
CA GLY A 95 -3.54 -23.59 2.44
C GLY A 95 -2.88 -23.06 1.17
N HIS A 96 -2.26 -21.88 1.19
CA HIS A 96 -1.44 -21.45 0.06
C HIS A 96 -0.27 -22.42 -0.17
N THR A 97 0.08 -22.61 -1.44
CA THR A 97 1.15 -23.54 -1.85
C THR A 97 2.42 -22.83 -2.32
N SER A 98 2.45 -21.50 -2.19
CA SER A 98 3.62 -20.67 -2.48
C SER A 98 3.59 -19.42 -1.61
N ILE A 99 4.58 -18.55 -1.75
CA ILE A 99 4.76 -17.28 -1.01
C ILE A 99 3.45 -16.51 -0.93
N VAL A 100 3.03 -16.15 0.27
CA VAL A 100 1.95 -15.19 0.49
C VAL A 100 2.53 -13.79 0.41
N ASN A 101 2.09 -13.00 -0.59
CA ASN A 101 2.70 -11.72 -0.88
C ASN A 101 2.07 -10.55 -0.11
N ARG A 102 0.75 -10.57 0.01
CA ARG A 102 -0.01 -9.51 0.69
C ARG A 102 -1.19 -10.05 1.46
N ILE A 103 -1.62 -9.29 2.46
CA ILE A 103 -2.85 -9.51 3.21
C ILE A 103 -3.63 -8.20 3.31
N LEU A 104 -4.93 -8.34 3.53
CA LEU A 104 -5.85 -7.24 3.81
C LEU A 104 -6.91 -7.75 4.78
N VAL A 105 -7.04 -7.09 5.93
CA VAL A 105 -8.10 -7.35 6.91
C VAL A 105 -9.16 -6.27 6.76
N ALA A 106 -10.39 -6.66 6.54
CA ALA A 106 -11.54 -5.77 6.45
C ALA A 106 -12.82 -6.55 6.78
N ASP A 107 -13.79 -5.92 7.43
CA ASP A 107 -15.12 -6.49 7.73
C ASP A 107 -15.07 -7.91 8.34
N ARG A 108 -14.14 -8.15 9.29
CA ARG A 108 -13.87 -9.45 9.93
C ARG A 108 -13.45 -10.57 8.97
N GLN A 109 -13.04 -10.19 7.78
CA GLN A 109 -12.46 -11.07 6.78
C GLN A 109 -10.97 -10.75 6.59
N LEU A 110 -10.20 -11.79 6.34
CA LEU A 110 -8.81 -11.70 5.99
C LEU A 110 -8.65 -12.17 4.54
N PHE A 111 -8.15 -11.29 3.69
CA PHE A 111 -7.80 -11.62 2.30
C PHE A 111 -6.30 -11.81 2.19
N SER A 112 -5.88 -12.79 1.37
CA SER A 112 -4.47 -13.04 1.09
C SER A 112 -4.24 -13.25 -0.40
N SER A 113 -3.11 -12.78 -0.91
CA SER A 113 -2.64 -13.02 -2.28
C SER A 113 -1.33 -13.79 -2.28
N SER A 114 -1.15 -14.66 -3.27
CA SER A 114 0.00 -15.56 -3.30
C SER A 114 0.57 -15.77 -4.70
N TYR A 115 1.83 -16.19 -4.71
CA TYR A 115 2.53 -16.65 -5.91
C TYR A 115 1.96 -17.97 -6.44
N ASP A 116 1.11 -18.68 -5.68
CA ASP A 116 0.35 -19.84 -6.14
C ASP A 116 -0.75 -19.50 -7.16
N ARG A 117 -0.83 -18.25 -7.60
CA ARG A 117 -1.79 -17.68 -8.57
C ARG A 117 -3.22 -17.54 -8.03
N THR A 118 -3.39 -17.65 -6.73
CA THR A 118 -4.70 -17.50 -6.07
C THR A 118 -4.70 -16.32 -5.10
N ALA A 119 -5.90 -15.82 -4.85
CA ALA A 119 -6.20 -15.07 -3.63
C ALA A 119 -7.18 -15.88 -2.79
N ARG A 120 -7.21 -15.68 -1.48
CA ARG A 120 -8.08 -16.39 -0.56
C ARG A 120 -8.74 -15.43 0.41
N CYS A 121 -9.93 -15.80 0.86
CA CYS A 121 -10.66 -15.17 1.93
C CYS A 121 -10.79 -16.14 3.11
N TRP A 122 -10.54 -15.63 4.31
CA TRP A 122 -10.58 -16.36 5.57
C TRP A 122 -11.50 -15.64 6.54
N SER A 123 -12.25 -16.38 7.34
CA SER A 123 -12.94 -15.80 8.49
C SER A 123 -11.94 -15.56 9.61
N VAL A 124 -11.83 -14.31 10.08
CA VAL A 124 -10.93 -13.95 11.20
C VAL A 124 -11.36 -14.62 12.51
N ASP A 125 -12.69 -14.80 12.70
CA ASP A 125 -13.25 -15.38 13.91
C ASP A 125 -13.22 -16.91 13.94
N LYS A 126 -13.50 -17.54 12.78
CA LYS A 126 -13.57 -19.01 12.66
C LYS A 126 -12.24 -19.63 12.25
N GLU A 127 -11.26 -18.81 11.84
CA GLU A 127 -9.93 -19.23 11.39
C GLU A 127 -9.97 -20.22 10.21
N GLN A 128 -11.05 -20.19 9.44
CA GLN A 128 -11.30 -21.09 8.31
C GLN A 128 -11.31 -20.34 7.00
N MET A 129 -10.85 -21.00 5.94
CA MET A 129 -10.97 -20.51 4.58
C MET A 129 -12.44 -20.51 4.18
N SER A 130 -12.94 -19.33 3.80
CA SER A 130 -14.31 -19.15 3.32
C SER A 130 -14.40 -19.22 1.79
N ARG A 131 -13.40 -18.70 1.10
CA ARG A 131 -13.36 -18.66 -0.38
C ARG A 131 -11.94 -18.75 -0.91
N GLU A 132 -11.82 -19.29 -2.11
CA GLU A 132 -10.62 -19.27 -2.94
C GLU A 132 -10.94 -18.65 -4.31
N PHE A 133 -10.15 -17.65 -4.70
CA PHE A 133 -10.32 -16.92 -5.96
C PHE A 133 -9.28 -17.44 -6.96
N ARG A 134 -9.71 -18.30 -7.89
CA ARG A 134 -8.89 -18.92 -8.94
C ARG A 134 -9.19 -18.31 -10.31
N GLY A 135 -8.16 -18.04 -11.10
CA GLY A 135 -8.31 -17.57 -12.47
C GLY A 135 -7.20 -16.70 -13.00
N HIS A 136 -6.30 -16.21 -12.13
CA HIS A 136 -5.04 -15.62 -12.59
C HIS A 136 -4.10 -16.69 -13.16
N ARG A 137 -3.33 -16.30 -14.17
CA ARG A 137 -2.37 -17.20 -14.84
C ARG A 137 -0.97 -17.17 -14.22
N ASN A 138 -0.72 -16.15 -13.37
CA ASN A 138 0.57 -15.97 -12.70
C ASN A 138 0.36 -15.37 -11.30
N CYS A 139 1.45 -15.04 -10.59
CA CYS A 139 1.45 -14.55 -9.21
C CYS A 139 0.44 -13.43 -8.97
N VAL A 140 -0.31 -13.51 -7.87
CA VAL A 140 -1.21 -12.43 -7.42
C VAL A 140 -0.44 -11.57 -6.43
N LEU A 141 -0.37 -10.26 -6.70
CA LEU A 141 0.42 -9.33 -5.91
C LEU A 141 -0.46 -8.35 -5.11
N PRO A 142 -0.96 -7.20 -5.68
CA PRO A 142 -1.75 -6.27 -4.90
C PRO A 142 -3.17 -6.78 -4.66
N LEU A 143 -3.73 -6.35 -3.53
CA LEU A 143 -5.11 -6.56 -3.12
C LEU A 143 -5.75 -5.22 -2.76
N ALA A 144 -7.04 -5.09 -3.05
CA ALA A 144 -7.90 -4.05 -2.49
C ALA A 144 -9.34 -4.58 -2.34
N TYR A 145 -10.08 -4.05 -1.39
CA TYR A 145 -11.44 -4.48 -1.08
C TYR A 145 -12.38 -3.28 -1.07
N SER A 146 -13.52 -3.45 -1.72
CA SER A 146 -14.64 -2.52 -1.68
C SER A 146 -15.77 -3.14 -0.87
N ALA A 147 -16.11 -2.51 0.24
CA ALA A 147 -17.14 -3.00 1.16
C ALA A 147 -18.54 -2.88 0.52
N PRO A 148 -19.53 -3.70 0.91
CA PRO A 148 -20.90 -3.64 0.39
C PRO A 148 -21.53 -2.25 0.53
N ARG A 149 -21.31 -1.59 1.66
CA ARG A 149 -21.81 -0.23 1.93
C ARG A 149 -21.32 0.82 0.92
N ASP A 150 -20.13 0.62 0.38
CA ASP A 150 -19.53 1.51 -0.60
C ASP A 150 -20.18 1.32 -1.99
N LEU A 151 -20.82 0.17 -2.22
CA LEU A 151 -21.44 -0.22 -3.48
C LEU A 151 -22.93 0.15 -3.55
N HIS A 152 -23.60 0.34 -2.41
CA HIS A 152 -25.05 0.59 -2.36
C HIS A 152 -25.52 1.84 -3.11
N SER A 153 -24.69 2.85 -3.28
CA SER A 153 -25.04 4.07 -4.02
C SER A 153 -25.12 3.87 -5.54
N ALA A 154 -24.51 2.81 -6.06
CA ALA A 154 -24.38 2.54 -7.50
C ALA A 154 -25.26 1.38 -7.98
N LEU A 155 -25.75 0.53 -7.06
CA LEU A 155 -26.51 -0.67 -7.41
C LEU A 155 -28.00 -0.45 -7.09
N CYS A 156 -28.86 -0.80 -8.04
CA CYS A 156 -30.30 -0.95 -7.78
C CYS A 156 -30.50 -2.11 -6.80
N GLU A 157 -31.43 -2.00 -5.86
CA GLU A 157 -31.68 -2.82 -4.65
C GLU A 157 -31.76 -4.36 -4.79
N ARG A 158 -31.36 -4.95 -5.92
CA ARG A 158 -31.64 -6.37 -6.26
C ARG A 158 -30.45 -7.28 -6.48
N ASP A 159 -29.21 -6.82 -6.34
CA ASP A 159 -28.03 -7.70 -6.55
C ASP A 159 -27.57 -8.32 -5.22
N GLU A 160 -28.21 -9.42 -4.81
CA GLU A 160 -27.78 -10.27 -3.67
C GLU A 160 -26.33 -10.76 -3.84
N ASP A 161 -25.84 -10.87 -5.06
CA ASP A 161 -24.47 -11.28 -5.40
C ASP A 161 -23.38 -10.30 -4.92
N MET A 162 -23.75 -9.04 -4.65
CA MET A 162 -22.82 -8.00 -4.18
C MET A 162 -22.83 -7.84 -2.65
N ALA A 163 -23.64 -8.61 -1.93
CA ALA A 163 -23.82 -8.50 -0.49
C ALA A 163 -22.53 -8.69 0.33
N GLY A 164 -21.51 -9.38 -0.23
CA GLY A 164 -20.22 -9.61 0.40
C GLY A 164 -19.11 -8.62 0.01
N GLY A 165 -19.40 -7.62 -0.82
CA GLY A 165 -18.39 -6.71 -1.37
C GLY A 165 -17.58 -7.29 -2.52
N LEU A 166 -16.65 -6.49 -3.03
CA LEU A 166 -15.78 -6.84 -4.16
C LEU A 166 -14.31 -6.84 -3.75
N LEU A 167 -13.61 -7.92 -4.06
CA LEU A 167 -12.15 -7.99 -3.97
C LEU A 167 -11.55 -7.69 -5.33
N VAL A 168 -10.56 -6.80 -5.38
CA VAL A 168 -9.78 -6.52 -6.59
C VAL A 168 -8.36 -7.03 -6.40
N THR A 169 -7.88 -7.79 -7.38
CA THR A 169 -6.53 -8.38 -7.36
C THR A 169 -5.76 -8.01 -8.61
N GLY A 170 -4.47 -7.70 -8.46
CA GLY A 170 -3.55 -7.51 -9.57
C GLY A 170 -2.56 -8.68 -9.68
N SER A 171 -2.12 -8.97 -10.90
CA SER A 171 -1.23 -10.11 -11.17
C SER A 171 -0.10 -9.79 -12.14
N THR A 172 0.95 -10.59 -12.03
CA THR A 172 2.04 -10.58 -13.00
C THR A 172 1.64 -11.13 -14.37
N ASP A 173 0.40 -11.65 -14.52
CA ASP A 173 -0.18 -12.02 -15.81
C ASP A 173 -0.64 -10.81 -16.66
N GLY A 174 -0.44 -9.59 -16.15
CA GLY A 174 -0.83 -8.34 -16.83
C GLY A 174 -2.33 -7.99 -16.67
N THR A 175 -3.06 -8.72 -15.85
CA THR A 175 -4.49 -8.43 -15.60
C THR A 175 -4.75 -8.04 -14.15
N ALA A 176 -5.81 -7.27 -13.94
CA ALA A 176 -6.48 -7.22 -12.66
C ALA A 176 -7.82 -7.94 -12.76
N LYS A 177 -8.31 -8.48 -11.66
CA LYS A 177 -9.60 -9.17 -11.59
C LYS A 177 -10.42 -8.65 -10.43
N VAL A 178 -11.72 -8.55 -10.66
CA VAL A 178 -12.73 -8.19 -9.66
C VAL A 178 -13.50 -9.46 -9.31
N TRP A 179 -13.63 -9.76 -8.03
CA TRP A 179 -14.24 -10.97 -7.51
C TRP A 179 -15.40 -10.62 -6.58
N GLN A 180 -16.52 -11.29 -6.74
CA GLN A 180 -17.59 -11.26 -5.76
C GLN A 180 -17.19 -12.09 -4.53
N VAL A 181 -17.08 -11.45 -3.37
CA VAL A 181 -16.61 -12.15 -2.16
C VAL A 181 -17.61 -13.19 -1.67
N ALA A 182 -18.91 -12.93 -1.81
CA ALA A 182 -19.96 -13.84 -1.39
C ALA A 182 -19.93 -15.18 -2.17
N SER A 183 -19.82 -15.13 -3.49
CA SER A 183 -19.84 -16.32 -4.35
C SER A 183 -18.45 -16.91 -4.63
N GLY A 184 -17.39 -16.08 -4.56
CA GLY A 184 -16.03 -16.43 -5.00
C GLY A 184 -15.83 -16.34 -6.51
N CYS A 185 -16.86 -15.95 -7.26
CA CYS A 185 -16.84 -15.87 -8.73
C CYS A 185 -16.07 -14.64 -9.23
N CYS A 186 -15.41 -14.78 -10.37
CA CYS A 186 -14.80 -13.65 -11.06
C CYS A 186 -15.88 -12.80 -11.72
N HIS A 187 -16.12 -11.60 -11.19
CA HIS A 187 -17.09 -10.66 -11.73
C HIS A 187 -16.59 -10.01 -13.01
N ARG A 188 -15.33 -9.49 -13.00
CA ARG A 188 -14.72 -8.84 -14.17
C ARG A 188 -13.22 -9.19 -14.27
N THR A 189 -12.71 -9.14 -15.50
CA THR A 189 -11.27 -9.20 -15.78
C THR A 189 -10.87 -7.92 -16.51
N LEU A 190 -10.06 -7.11 -15.86
CA LEU A 190 -9.58 -5.83 -16.34
C LEU A 190 -8.34 -6.07 -17.22
N ARG A 191 -8.52 -5.98 -18.53
CA ARG A 191 -7.49 -6.27 -19.53
C ARG A 191 -7.02 -5.00 -20.23
N GLY A 192 -5.71 -4.87 -20.39
CA GLY A 192 -5.13 -3.72 -21.10
C GLY A 192 -3.65 -3.51 -20.79
N HIS A 193 -3.20 -3.81 -19.55
CA HIS A 193 -1.78 -3.79 -19.25
C HIS A 193 -1.03 -4.85 -20.06
N THR A 194 0.16 -4.48 -20.55
CA THR A 194 1.07 -5.36 -21.28
C THR A 194 2.21 -5.90 -20.42
N GLY A 195 2.21 -5.51 -19.13
CA GLY A 195 3.18 -5.95 -18.14
C GLY A 195 2.50 -6.26 -16.80
N ALA A 196 3.29 -6.74 -15.84
CA ALA A 196 2.82 -7.11 -14.51
C ALA A 196 2.13 -5.94 -13.78
N VAL A 197 0.99 -6.19 -13.13
CA VAL A 197 0.33 -5.24 -12.24
C VAL A 197 0.99 -5.31 -10.87
N LEU A 198 1.69 -4.25 -10.47
CA LEU A 198 2.50 -4.20 -9.25
C LEU A 198 1.80 -3.54 -8.07
N CYS A 199 0.95 -2.57 -8.34
CA CYS A 199 0.25 -1.80 -7.31
C CYS A 199 -1.18 -1.49 -7.73
N LEU A 200 -2.03 -1.25 -6.72
CA LEU A 200 -3.46 -1.06 -6.89
C LEU A 200 -3.98 -0.15 -5.77
N ALA A 201 -4.87 0.77 -6.11
CA ALA A 201 -5.62 1.59 -5.18
C ALA A 201 -7.08 1.67 -5.63
N LEU A 202 -8.01 1.79 -4.67
CA LEU A 202 -9.43 2.06 -4.93
C LEU A 202 -9.76 3.47 -4.49
N ASP A 203 -10.64 4.14 -5.23
CA ASP A 203 -11.24 5.40 -4.78
C ASP A 203 -12.31 5.15 -3.70
N THR A 204 -12.69 6.21 -3.04
CA THR A 204 -13.83 6.21 -2.13
C THR A 204 -15.01 6.87 -2.87
N PRO A 205 -16.10 6.18 -3.11
CA PRO A 205 -16.63 4.97 -2.46
C PRO A 205 -16.23 3.60 -3.06
N GLY A 206 -15.13 3.48 -3.79
CA GLY A 206 -14.60 2.18 -4.19
C GLY A 206 -15.07 1.66 -5.55
N HIS A 207 -15.57 2.54 -6.42
CA HIS A 207 -16.01 2.12 -7.76
C HIS A 207 -14.92 2.16 -8.81
N THR A 208 -13.85 2.94 -8.59
CA THR A 208 -12.74 3.06 -9.54
C THR A 208 -11.48 2.43 -8.98
N ALA A 209 -10.93 1.46 -9.70
CA ALA A 209 -9.62 0.88 -9.39
C ALA A 209 -8.54 1.56 -10.23
N PHE A 210 -7.45 1.93 -9.58
CA PHE A 210 -6.23 2.41 -10.23
C PHE A 210 -5.15 1.34 -10.14
N THR A 211 -4.58 0.94 -11.28
CA THR A 211 -3.56 -0.09 -11.35
C THR A 211 -2.28 0.46 -11.95
N GLY A 212 -1.14 0.20 -11.32
CA GLY A 212 0.19 0.53 -11.83
C GLY A 212 0.95 -0.72 -12.27
N SER A 213 1.67 -0.60 -13.39
CA SER A 213 2.26 -1.77 -14.04
C SER A 213 3.72 -1.56 -14.46
N THR A 214 4.38 -2.69 -14.75
CA THR A 214 5.72 -2.70 -15.37
C THR A 214 5.69 -2.15 -16.80
N ASP A 215 4.52 -2.00 -17.42
CA ASP A 215 4.36 -1.36 -18.73
C ASP A 215 4.49 0.19 -18.69
N ALA A 216 4.90 0.74 -17.56
CA ALA A 216 5.08 2.16 -17.29
C ALA A 216 3.77 2.99 -17.33
N THR A 217 2.60 2.35 -17.26
CA THR A 217 1.32 3.05 -17.22
C THR A 217 0.60 2.87 -15.89
N VAL A 218 -0.24 3.86 -15.55
CA VAL A 218 -1.33 3.69 -14.59
C VAL A 218 -2.63 3.63 -15.39
N ARG A 219 -3.57 2.78 -14.98
CA ARG A 219 -4.89 2.68 -15.61
C ARG A 219 -5.99 2.80 -14.55
N ALA A 220 -7.07 3.49 -14.92
CA ALA A 220 -8.29 3.59 -14.13
C ALA A 220 -9.38 2.73 -14.76
N TRP A 221 -10.11 2.01 -13.90
CA TRP A 221 -11.13 1.04 -14.28
C TRP A 221 -12.38 1.21 -13.44
N ASP A 222 -13.52 1.17 -14.05
CA ASP A 222 -14.77 0.94 -13.33
C ASP A 222 -14.87 -0.54 -12.95
N ILE A 223 -14.92 -0.84 -11.65
CA ILE A 223 -14.91 -2.24 -11.18
C ILE A 223 -16.23 -2.96 -11.37
N LEU A 224 -17.33 -2.25 -11.57
CA LEU A 224 -18.65 -2.83 -11.79
C LEU A 224 -18.85 -3.23 -13.25
N SER A 225 -18.57 -2.32 -14.17
CA SER A 225 -18.67 -2.60 -15.62
C SER A 225 -17.45 -3.35 -16.16
N GLY A 226 -16.28 -3.15 -15.56
CA GLY A 226 -15.00 -3.63 -16.06
C GLY A 226 -14.41 -2.74 -17.15
N GLU A 227 -15.00 -1.57 -17.40
CA GLU A 227 -14.56 -0.63 -18.42
C GLU A 227 -13.27 0.07 -18.02
N GLN A 228 -12.35 0.26 -18.99
CA GLN A 228 -11.18 1.07 -18.82
C GLN A 228 -11.53 2.55 -19.00
N LEU A 229 -11.54 3.30 -17.92
CA LEU A 229 -11.89 4.71 -17.91
C LEU A 229 -10.77 5.60 -18.45
N ARG A 230 -9.51 5.35 -18.03
CA ARG A 230 -8.35 6.20 -18.35
C ARG A 230 -7.05 5.41 -18.43
N VAL A 231 -6.09 5.96 -19.16
CA VAL A 231 -4.70 5.49 -19.19
C VAL A 231 -3.77 6.69 -18.99
N PHE A 232 -2.95 6.63 -17.98
CA PHE A 232 -1.98 7.64 -17.61
C PHE A 232 -0.60 7.23 -18.16
N ARG A 233 -0.09 7.97 -19.15
CA ARG A 233 1.11 7.63 -19.91
C ARG A 233 2.10 8.78 -19.81
N GLU A 234 3.18 8.65 -19.15
CA GLU A 234 4.34 9.56 -19.15
C GLU A 234 5.50 9.00 -18.36
N HIS A 235 5.27 7.95 -17.54
CA HIS A 235 6.37 7.26 -16.91
C HIS A 235 7.21 6.52 -17.96
N GLN A 236 8.53 6.47 -17.72
CA GLN A 236 9.51 5.79 -18.57
C GLN A 236 10.00 4.48 -17.95
N GLY A 237 9.40 4.04 -16.88
CA GLY A 237 9.73 2.81 -16.17
C GLY A 237 8.56 2.29 -15.34
N SER A 238 8.70 1.09 -14.82
CA SER A 238 7.66 0.40 -14.03
C SER A 238 7.06 1.30 -12.94
N VAL A 239 5.74 1.33 -12.86
CA VAL A 239 5.02 1.98 -11.75
C VAL A 239 4.98 1.02 -10.58
N ILE A 240 5.64 1.40 -9.47
CA ILE A 240 5.90 0.53 -8.32
C ILE A 240 4.88 0.74 -7.21
N CYS A 241 4.47 1.98 -6.98
CA CYS A 241 3.57 2.35 -5.90
C CYS A 241 2.57 3.42 -6.32
N LEU A 242 1.39 3.39 -5.70
CA LEU A 242 0.30 4.34 -5.91
C LEU A 242 -0.21 4.83 -4.56
N GLU A 243 -0.61 6.10 -4.52
CA GLU A 243 -1.38 6.70 -3.43
C GLU A 243 -2.50 7.54 -4.05
N LEU A 244 -3.72 7.36 -3.57
CA LEU A 244 -4.89 8.11 -4.05
C LEU A 244 -5.39 9.02 -2.93
N VAL A 245 -5.45 10.31 -3.20
CA VAL A 245 -5.90 11.32 -2.22
C VAL A 245 -6.63 12.45 -2.94
N ASN A 246 -7.83 12.79 -2.47
CA ASN A 246 -8.60 13.95 -2.97
C ASN A 246 -8.69 14.00 -4.51
N GLN A 247 -9.06 12.90 -5.15
CA GLN A 247 -9.16 12.76 -6.61
C GLN A 247 -7.83 12.99 -7.36
N GLN A 248 -6.71 12.92 -6.66
CA GLN A 248 -5.38 12.92 -7.25
C GLN A 248 -4.71 11.56 -7.07
N VAL A 249 -4.12 11.06 -8.13
CA VAL A 249 -3.32 9.83 -8.13
C VAL A 249 -1.86 10.22 -8.11
N TYR A 250 -1.13 9.75 -7.09
CA TYR A 250 0.32 9.84 -7.05
C TYR A 250 0.91 8.50 -7.43
N SER A 251 1.81 8.47 -8.40
CA SER A 251 2.47 7.25 -8.87
C SER A 251 3.99 7.37 -8.73
N GLY A 252 4.60 6.40 -8.06
CA GLY A 252 6.05 6.28 -7.94
C GLY A 252 6.59 5.22 -8.89
N SER A 253 7.71 5.53 -9.56
CA SER A 253 8.22 4.72 -10.65
C SER A 253 9.71 4.39 -10.55
N ALA A 254 10.09 3.32 -11.27
CA ALA A 254 11.47 2.95 -11.53
C ALA A 254 12.23 4.03 -12.34
N ASP A 255 11.52 4.93 -13.04
CA ASP A 255 12.11 6.07 -13.73
C ASP A 255 12.63 7.17 -12.78
N ARG A 256 12.58 6.94 -11.47
CA ARG A 256 13.08 7.83 -10.40
C ARG A 256 12.21 9.05 -10.14
N THR A 257 11.02 9.10 -10.71
CA THR A 257 10.07 10.20 -10.55
C THR A 257 8.81 9.78 -9.80
N VAL A 258 8.14 10.76 -9.23
CA VAL A 258 6.73 10.65 -8.83
C VAL A 258 5.93 11.59 -9.71
N LYS A 259 4.79 11.13 -10.17
CA LYS A 259 3.84 11.95 -10.92
C LYS A 259 2.52 12.08 -10.16
N CYS A 260 1.94 13.27 -10.25
CA CYS A 260 0.60 13.56 -9.73
C CYS A 260 -0.35 13.78 -10.91
N TRP A 261 -1.45 13.07 -10.90
CA TRP A 261 -2.45 13.06 -11.95
C TRP A 261 -3.82 13.44 -11.39
N LEU A 262 -4.65 14.10 -12.21
CA LEU A 262 -6.07 14.20 -11.95
C LEU A 262 -6.73 12.86 -12.29
N ALA A 263 -7.48 12.30 -11.34
CA ALA A 263 -8.09 10.97 -11.49
C ALA A 263 -9.16 10.92 -12.58
N ASP A 264 -9.89 12.03 -12.78
CA ASP A 264 -11.00 12.19 -13.71
C ASP A 264 -10.55 12.44 -15.15
N THR A 265 -9.53 13.29 -15.37
CA THR A 265 -9.06 13.68 -16.70
C THR A 265 -7.88 12.85 -17.19
N GLY A 266 -7.07 12.33 -16.26
CA GLY A 266 -5.81 11.66 -16.57
C GLY A 266 -4.65 12.63 -16.84
N GLU A 267 -4.85 13.93 -16.66
CA GLU A 267 -3.81 14.95 -16.86
C GLU A 267 -2.72 14.85 -15.79
N CYS A 268 -1.46 14.90 -16.22
CA CYS A 268 -0.32 15.00 -15.33
C CYS A 268 -0.11 16.44 -14.87
N VAL A 269 -0.56 16.74 -13.65
CA VAL A 269 -0.44 18.10 -13.10
C VAL A 269 0.94 18.40 -12.55
N ARG A 270 1.72 17.35 -12.20
CA ARG A 270 3.05 17.57 -11.62
C ARG A 270 3.96 16.35 -11.71
N THR A 271 5.26 16.63 -11.92
CA THR A 271 6.32 15.64 -11.83
C THR A 271 7.35 16.04 -10.79
N PHE A 272 7.60 15.16 -9.82
CA PHE A 272 8.61 15.34 -8.77
C PHE A 272 9.89 14.59 -9.18
N LYS A 273 10.96 15.33 -9.43
CA LYS A 273 12.27 14.81 -9.87
C LYS A 273 13.31 15.03 -8.77
N ALA A 274 13.58 14.03 -7.94
CA ALA A 274 14.56 14.21 -6.88
C ALA A 274 15.31 12.95 -6.45
N HIS A 275 14.90 11.78 -6.92
CA HIS A 275 15.54 10.52 -6.57
C HIS A 275 16.60 10.12 -7.61
N ARG A 276 17.64 9.42 -7.12
CA ARG A 276 18.71 8.87 -7.98
C ARG A 276 18.44 7.43 -8.39
N ARG A 277 17.50 6.76 -7.73
CA ARG A 277 17.04 5.39 -8.01
C ARG A 277 15.52 5.33 -7.97
N SER A 278 14.96 4.15 -8.22
CA SER A 278 13.52 3.89 -8.22
C SER A 278 12.83 4.42 -6.96
N VAL A 279 11.62 4.94 -7.12
CA VAL A 279 10.72 5.29 -6.01
C VAL A 279 9.99 4.02 -5.59
N SER A 280 10.20 3.59 -4.36
CA SER A 280 9.68 2.33 -3.81
C SER A 280 8.45 2.50 -2.93
N ALA A 281 8.29 3.68 -2.32
CA ALA A 281 7.19 3.95 -1.40
C ALA A 281 6.72 5.40 -1.49
N LEU A 282 5.42 5.60 -1.30
CA LEU A 282 4.74 6.90 -1.27
C LEU A 282 3.84 6.99 -0.05
N LYS A 283 3.72 8.20 0.51
CA LYS A 283 2.69 8.53 1.49
C LYS A 283 2.36 10.02 1.41
N TYR A 284 1.09 10.32 1.26
CA TYR A 284 0.59 11.69 1.36
C TYR A 284 0.13 11.97 2.80
N HIS A 285 0.52 13.13 3.33
CA HIS A 285 0.01 13.61 4.62
C HIS A 285 -0.01 15.13 4.66
N ALA A 286 -1.17 15.70 4.98
CA ALA A 286 -1.36 17.13 5.24
C ALA A 286 -0.70 18.07 4.20
N GLY A 287 -0.88 17.81 2.91
CA GLY A 287 -0.33 18.65 1.83
C GLY A 287 1.14 18.36 1.49
N THR A 288 1.75 17.39 2.16
CA THR A 288 3.12 16.97 1.91
C THR A 288 3.13 15.56 1.35
N LEU A 289 3.88 15.34 0.28
CA LEU A 289 4.15 14.02 -0.29
C LEU A 289 5.49 13.52 0.22
N PHE A 290 5.46 12.40 0.92
CA PHE A 290 6.66 11.69 1.35
C PHE A 290 6.97 10.57 0.38
N THR A 291 8.25 10.40 0.05
CA THR A 291 8.72 9.40 -0.91
C THR A 291 9.88 8.62 -0.33
N GLY A 292 9.88 7.30 -0.48
CA GLY A 292 10.99 6.40 -0.19
C GLY A 292 11.61 5.87 -1.47
N SER A 293 12.91 5.62 -1.49
CA SER A 293 13.61 5.23 -2.70
C SER A 293 14.73 4.22 -2.48
N GLY A 294 15.10 3.54 -3.58
CA GLY A 294 16.29 2.72 -3.68
C GLY A 294 17.60 3.48 -3.53
N ASP A 295 17.58 4.83 -3.46
CA ASP A 295 18.76 5.66 -3.15
C ASP A 295 18.98 5.84 -1.64
N ALA A 296 18.30 5.04 -0.81
CA ALA A 296 18.39 5.04 0.66
C ALA A 296 17.96 6.36 1.32
N CYS A 297 17.23 7.22 0.59
CA CYS A 297 16.74 8.47 1.12
C CYS A 297 15.21 8.52 1.09
N ALA A 298 14.63 9.16 2.11
CA ALA A 298 13.27 9.65 2.03
C ALA A 298 13.26 11.16 1.76
N ARG A 299 12.22 11.65 1.09
CA ARG A 299 12.05 13.06 0.73
C ARG A 299 10.65 13.52 1.02
N ALA A 300 10.52 14.80 1.38
CA ALA A 300 9.24 15.47 1.57
C ALA A 300 9.10 16.59 0.54
N PHE A 301 8.01 16.58 -0.19
CA PHE A 301 7.66 17.59 -1.20
C PHE A 301 6.37 18.30 -0.82
N ASP A 302 6.33 19.60 -1.03
CA ASP A 302 5.09 20.35 -1.04
C ASP A 302 4.28 19.98 -2.29
N THR A 303 3.05 19.53 -2.10
CA THR A 303 2.23 19.03 -3.23
C THR A 303 1.69 20.14 -4.12
N GLN A 304 1.56 21.37 -3.61
CA GLN A 304 1.07 22.49 -4.38
C GLN A 304 2.16 23.11 -5.25
N SER A 305 3.34 23.35 -4.70
CA SER A 305 4.46 23.96 -5.43
C SER A 305 5.35 22.94 -6.13
N GLY A 306 5.36 21.67 -5.68
CA GLY A 306 6.28 20.63 -6.13
C GLY A 306 7.70 20.77 -5.57
N VAL A 307 7.92 21.73 -4.66
CA VAL A 307 9.24 22.03 -4.11
C VAL A 307 9.66 20.96 -3.11
N LEU A 308 10.91 20.50 -3.22
CA LEU A 308 11.53 19.65 -2.23
C LEU A 308 11.76 20.45 -0.94
N GLN A 309 11.08 20.07 0.14
CA GLN A 309 11.20 20.74 1.44
C GLN A 309 12.29 20.13 2.31
N ARG A 310 12.43 18.80 2.29
CA ARG A 310 13.37 18.10 3.18
C ARG A 310 13.85 16.78 2.61
N VAL A 311 15.10 16.42 2.95
CA VAL A 311 15.70 15.12 2.64
C VAL A 311 16.10 14.44 3.94
N PHE A 312 15.66 13.20 4.13
CA PHE A 312 15.98 12.35 5.27
C PHE A 312 17.02 11.33 4.84
N ARG A 313 18.22 11.42 5.43
CA ARG A 313 19.38 10.60 5.10
C ARG A 313 19.83 9.81 6.32
N GLY A 314 20.22 8.56 6.11
CA GLY A 314 20.73 7.72 7.20
C GLY A 314 20.62 6.23 6.91
N HIS A 315 19.60 5.80 6.16
CA HIS A 315 19.53 4.41 5.71
C HIS A 315 20.70 4.04 4.79
N ALA A 316 21.13 2.78 4.85
CA ALA A 316 22.21 2.24 4.03
C ALA A 316 21.68 1.59 2.73
N PHE A 317 20.42 1.12 2.74
CA PHE A 317 19.79 0.41 1.63
C PHE A 317 18.42 1.01 1.31
N VAL A 318 17.73 0.37 0.33
CA VAL A 318 16.41 0.80 -0.15
C VAL A 318 15.41 0.97 0.99
N ILE A 319 14.62 2.03 0.94
CA ILE A 319 13.47 2.25 1.80
C ILE A 319 12.29 1.51 1.17
N ASN A 320 11.84 0.43 1.81
CA ASN A 320 10.78 -0.42 1.28
C ASN A 320 9.37 0.13 1.59
N CYS A 321 9.20 0.75 2.75
CA CYS A 321 7.92 1.27 3.17
C CYS A 321 8.07 2.54 4.00
N ILE A 322 7.07 3.42 3.91
CA ILE A 322 6.98 4.64 4.71
C ILE A 322 5.57 4.81 5.26
N GLN A 323 5.48 5.36 6.45
CA GLN A 323 4.23 5.82 7.06
C GLN A 323 4.44 7.17 7.73
N VAL A 324 3.36 7.90 7.90
CA VAL A 324 3.36 9.20 8.60
C VAL A 324 2.20 9.21 9.56
N HIS A 325 2.47 9.59 10.79
CA HIS A 325 1.44 9.85 11.78
C HIS A 325 1.79 11.13 12.52
N GLU A 326 0.82 12.04 12.62
CA GLU A 326 1.01 13.36 13.22
C GLU A 326 2.23 14.09 12.64
N GLN A 327 3.28 14.21 13.43
CA GLN A 327 4.50 14.96 13.09
C GLN A 327 5.73 14.07 12.98
N VAL A 328 5.51 12.76 12.83
CA VAL A 328 6.58 11.76 12.71
C VAL A 328 6.45 10.98 11.39
N LEU A 329 7.53 10.95 10.64
CA LEU A 329 7.71 10.06 9.49
C LEU A 329 8.44 8.80 9.95
N TYR A 330 7.90 7.66 9.59
CA TYR A 330 8.49 6.32 9.82
C TYR A 330 8.99 5.78 8.50
N THR A 331 10.24 5.33 8.46
CA THR A 331 10.85 4.72 7.28
C THR A 331 11.43 3.36 7.62
N ALA A 332 11.04 2.34 6.88
CA ALA A 332 11.54 0.97 7.02
C ALA A 332 12.41 0.62 5.81
N SER A 333 13.58 0.05 6.08
CA SER A 333 14.58 -0.22 5.04
C SER A 333 15.06 -1.67 5.04
N HIS A 334 15.59 -2.07 3.90
CA HIS A 334 16.30 -3.33 3.73
C HIS A 334 17.61 -3.41 4.55
N ASP A 335 18.05 -2.29 5.16
CA ASP A 335 19.17 -2.30 6.12
C ASP A 335 18.78 -2.86 7.51
N GLY A 336 17.54 -3.34 7.68
CA GLY A 336 17.03 -3.89 8.94
C GLY A 336 16.64 -2.82 9.97
N SER A 337 16.74 -1.55 9.64
CA SER A 337 16.39 -0.48 10.56
C SER A 337 15.06 0.19 10.25
N LEU A 338 14.32 0.51 11.30
CA LEU A 338 13.20 1.45 11.31
C LEU A 338 13.72 2.78 11.83
N ARG A 339 13.46 3.89 11.13
CA ARG A 339 13.85 5.23 11.55
C ARG A 339 12.66 6.15 11.69
N LEU A 340 12.70 6.94 12.75
CA LEU A 340 11.70 7.94 13.09
C LEU A 340 12.29 9.32 12.82
N TRP A 341 11.54 10.18 12.13
CA TRP A 341 12.00 11.51 11.73
C TRP A 341 10.99 12.56 12.11
N ASP A 342 11.46 13.69 12.62
CA ASP A 342 10.63 14.85 12.88
C ASP A 342 10.26 15.56 11.57
N VAL A 343 8.96 15.72 11.34
CA VAL A 343 8.43 16.45 10.18
C VAL A 343 7.80 17.79 10.55
N ARG A 344 7.98 18.25 11.77
CA ARG A 344 7.56 19.60 12.20
C ARG A 344 8.25 20.67 11.34
N GLY A 345 7.54 21.76 11.07
CA GLY A 345 8.07 22.88 10.29
C GLY A 345 8.13 22.62 8.78
N LEU A 346 7.65 21.47 8.27
CA LEU A 346 7.28 21.37 6.87
C LEU A 346 6.10 22.31 6.61
N ARG A 347 6.15 23.11 5.54
CA ARG A 347 5.14 24.13 5.25
C ARG A 347 3.77 23.46 5.09
N LYS A 348 2.79 23.92 5.89
CA LYS A 348 1.38 23.66 5.60
C LYS A 348 1.03 24.38 4.30
N PRO A 349 0.16 23.81 3.45
CA PRO A 349 -0.31 24.52 2.27
C PRO A 349 -0.91 25.85 2.73
N GLY A 350 -0.41 26.95 2.18
CA GLY A 350 -1.02 28.29 2.39
C GLY A 350 -2.44 28.30 1.81
N PRO A 351 -3.32 29.23 2.22
CA PRO A 351 -4.65 29.37 1.66
C PRO A 351 -4.54 29.51 0.14
N ARG A 352 -5.39 28.78 -0.59
CA ARG A 352 -5.46 28.85 -2.06
C ARG A 352 -5.55 30.33 -2.48
N ARG A 353 -4.58 30.80 -3.24
CA ARG A 353 -4.76 32.08 -3.95
C ARG A 353 -5.94 31.88 -4.90
N PRO A 354 -6.95 32.77 -4.88
CA PRO A 354 -8.06 32.69 -5.82
C PRO A 354 -7.47 32.74 -7.24
N VAL A 355 -7.87 31.81 -8.09
CA VAL A 355 -7.55 31.84 -9.52
C VAL A 355 -8.17 33.13 -10.07
N PRO A 356 -7.40 34.03 -10.73
CA PRO A 356 -7.99 35.21 -11.33
C PRO A 356 -8.99 34.75 -12.39
N GLU A 357 -10.24 35.11 -12.25
CA GLU A 357 -11.26 34.93 -13.27
C GLU A 357 -10.75 35.60 -14.56
N ARG A 358 -10.51 34.78 -15.60
CA ARG A 358 -10.26 35.32 -16.93
C ARG A 358 -11.54 36.02 -17.36
N GLY A 359 -11.49 37.38 -17.34
CA GLY A 359 -12.56 38.22 -17.82
C GLY A 359 -13.01 37.75 -19.20
N ARG A 360 -14.30 37.48 -19.32
CA ARG A 360 -14.96 37.36 -20.61
C ARG A 360 -14.93 38.73 -21.26
N SER A 361 -14.19 38.92 -22.31
CA SER A 361 -14.34 39.98 -23.29
C SER A 361 -14.91 39.38 -24.57
#